data_4bed5fae2c208aff3ab08eedbfd2385f
#
_entry.id   4bed5fae2c208aff3ab08eedbfd2385f
#
_cell.length_a   1.000
_cell.length_b   1.000
_cell.length_c   1.000
_cell.angle_alpha   90.00
_cell.angle_beta   90.00
_cell.angle_gamma   90.00
#
_symmetry.space_group_name_H-M   'P 1'
#
loop_
_entity.id
_entity.type
_entity.pdbx_description
1 polymer ?
#
loop_
_entity_poly.entity_id
_entity_poly.type
_entity_poly.pdbx_seq_one_letter_code
_entity_poly.pdbx_strand_id
1 'polypeptide(L)'
;MLQVGIKPKRLLNEIKQNNISNVVAGMPVYKAMEIMVADGDTQVIEGATDSSKLGEKLEDVGISSDHVSADGATVTQIRMDGKHCRCMMHQNDNYIVIVTVEDSFYQQGGMIAIFIVGAYLVLASCCITYMFSKVMKERLEKEKLIYTSNTDELTRCLNRHAYENDMKKLNLSEEWVYISVDLNGLKRANDSYGHMAGDELICAAADCMRDSFHEYGKVYRIGGDEFAVIITENTSQVEELIHGFDSNVANWHGKFVDSMTVSYGWVFSTERNWGSAYEISKAADARMYQSKERYYKESGADRR
;
A
#
# COMPACT_ATOMS: atom_id res chain seq x y z
N MET A 1 29.88 6.31 23.31
CA MET A 1 30.71 6.79 24.43
C MET A 1 31.83 5.78 24.62
N LEU A 2 33.01 6.02 24.11
CA LEU A 2 34.21 5.20 24.37
C LEU A 2 34.68 5.53 25.78
N GLN A 3 34.43 4.63 26.72
CA GLN A 3 35.08 4.71 28.03
C GLN A 3 36.53 4.29 27.87
N VAL A 4 37.44 5.26 27.83
CA VAL A 4 38.86 4.97 27.96
C VAL A 4 39.09 4.49 29.37
N GLY A 5 39.30 3.17 29.52
CA GLY A 5 39.30 2.46 30.81
C GLY A 5 40.52 2.74 31.71
N ILE A 6 41.16 3.89 31.61
CA ILE A 6 42.28 4.27 32.43
C ILE A 6 41.76 5.19 33.55
N LYS A 7 41.69 4.66 34.78
CA LYS A 7 41.34 5.49 35.95
C LYS A 7 42.51 6.43 36.24
N PRO A 8 42.32 7.77 36.23
CA PRO A 8 43.40 8.75 36.42
C PRO A 8 44.24 8.50 37.68
N LYS A 9 43.62 8.04 38.76
CA LYS A 9 44.32 7.72 40.02
C LYS A 9 45.35 6.56 39.91
N ARG A 10 45.10 5.58 39.05
CA ARG A 10 46.03 4.46 38.84
C ARG A 10 47.25 4.93 38.06
N LEU A 11 47.03 5.75 37.05
CA LEU A 11 48.08 6.36 36.26
C LEU A 11 49.01 7.22 37.14
N LEU A 12 48.46 8.05 38.04
CA LEU A 12 49.22 8.92 38.94
C LEU A 12 50.06 8.13 39.98
N ASN A 13 49.62 6.95 40.42
CA ASN A 13 50.41 6.14 41.33
C ASN A 13 51.57 5.42 40.60
N GLU A 14 51.40 5.00 39.36
CA GLU A 14 52.48 4.41 38.53
C GLU A 14 53.53 5.48 38.13
N ILE A 15 53.11 6.72 37.87
CA ILE A 15 53.99 7.86 37.57
C ILE A 15 54.92 8.19 38.76
N LYS A 16 54.45 8.10 40.00
CA LYS A 16 55.26 8.38 41.20
C LYS A 16 56.42 7.40 41.45
N GLN A 17 56.40 6.22 40.86
CA GLN A 17 57.39 5.16 41.05
C GLN A 17 58.36 4.99 39.89
N ASN A 18 58.05 5.48 38.69
CA ASN A 18 58.85 5.30 37.48
C ASN A 18 59.07 6.65 36.78
N ASN A 19 60.05 6.70 35.89
CA ASN A 19 60.30 7.86 35.03
C ASN A 19 59.07 8.10 34.14
N ILE A 20 58.38 9.23 34.29
CA ILE A 20 57.12 9.63 33.63
C ILE A 20 57.16 9.35 32.12
N SER A 21 58.27 9.74 31.50
CA SER A 21 58.45 9.57 30.04
C SER A 21 58.34 8.11 29.58
N ASN A 22 58.93 7.16 30.35
CA ASN A 22 58.86 5.74 29.97
C ASN A 22 57.47 5.13 30.17
N VAL A 23 56.74 5.57 31.19
CA VAL A 23 55.39 5.08 31.48
C VAL A 23 54.42 5.54 30.41
N VAL A 24 54.47 6.82 30.02
CA VAL A 24 53.56 7.39 29.00
C VAL A 24 53.88 6.88 27.60
N ALA A 25 55.15 6.75 27.24
CA ALA A 25 55.58 6.23 25.94
C ALA A 25 55.13 4.77 25.74
N GLY A 26 55.05 3.97 26.82
CA GLY A 26 54.62 2.57 26.78
C GLY A 26 53.07 2.36 26.78
N MET A 27 52.28 3.43 26.86
CA MET A 27 50.83 3.28 26.89
C MET A 27 50.25 2.90 25.52
N PRO A 28 49.35 1.90 25.48
CA PRO A 28 48.65 1.58 24.27
C PRO A 28 47.65 2.70 23.96
N VAL A 29 47.90 3.41 22.88
CA VAL A 29 46.96 4.44 22.38
C VAL A 29 46.32 4.01 21.05
N TYR A 30 45.10 4.40 20.84
CA TYR A 30 44.45 4.23 19.56
C TYR A 30 44.98 5.23 18.52
N LYS A 31 44.94 4.89 17.24
CA LYS A 31 45.25 5.84 16.15
C LYS A 31 44.49 7.15 16.38
N ALA A 32 45.17 8.26 16.16
CA ALA A 32 44.64 9.63 16.33
C ALA A 32 44.37 10.05 17.79
N MET A 33 44.88 9.34 18.78
CA MET A 33 44.82 9.68 20.19
C MET A 33 46.23 9.90 20.71
N GLU A 34 46.45 10.94 21.45
CA GLU A 34 47.70 11.21 22.12
C GLU A 34 47.47 11.47 23.62
N ILE A 35 48.39 10.98 24.44
CA ILE A 35 48.40 11.21 25.88
C ILE A 35 49.70 11.94 26.20
N MET A 36 49.56 13.05 26.96
CA MET A 36 50.69 13.86 27.43
C MET A 36 50.54 14.08 28.92
N VAL A 37 51.67 14.20 29.61
CA VAL A 37 51.74 14.56 31.00
C VAL A 37 52.76 15.71 31.13
N ALA A 38 52.29 16.85 31.61
CA ALA A 38 53.12 18.03 31.84
C ALA A 38 53.24 18.30 33.33
N ASP A 39 54.35 18.92 33.72
CA ASP A 39 54.55 19.45 35.08
C ASP A 39 53.57 20.63 35.36
N GLY A 40 52.97 20.64 36.54
CA GLY A 40 51.93 21.58 36.89
C GLY A 40 52.38 23.03 37.02
N ASP A 41 53.65 23.26 37.41
CA ASP A 41 54.18 24.60 37.64
C ASP A 41 54.85 25.16 36.35
N THR A 42 55.66 24.36 35.70
CA THR A 42 56.45 24.78 34.53
C THR A 42 55.71 24.61 33.21
N GLN A 43 54.64 23.81 33.20
CA GLN A 43 53.87 23.43 32.03
C GLN A 43 54.69 22.76 30.89
N VAL A 44 55.83 22.18 31.25
CA VAL A 44 56.71 21.42 30.33
C VAL A 44 56.24 19.98 30.27
N ILE A 45 56.17 19.42 29.06
CA ILE A 45 55.76 18.03 28.81
C ILE A 45 56.88 17.08 29.23
N GLU A 46 56.66 16.34 30.29
CA GLU A 46 57.61 15.37 30.85
C GLU A 46 57.38 13.95 30.33
N GLY A 47 56.15 13.66 29.83
CA GLY A 47 55.82 12.39 29.22
C GLY A 47 54.81 12.55 28.08
N ALA A 48 55.06 11.88 26.95
CA ALA A 48 54.15 11.89 25.81
C ALA A 48 54.16 10.55 25.10
N THR A 49 53.06 10.18 24.48
CA THR A 49 52.97 9.00 23.59
C THR A 49 53.67 9.30 22.26
N ASP A 50 53.69 10.55 21.82
CA ASP A 50 54.57 11.03 20.78
C ASP A 50 55.83 11.70 21.42
N SER A 51 56.95 11.00 21.32
CA SER A 51 58.23 11.44 21.93
C SER A 51 58.76 12.76 21.36
N SER A 52 58.28 13.22 20.23
CA SER A 52 58.70 14.50 19.63
C SER A 52 58.28 15.70 20.47
N LYS A 53 57.29 15.57 21.30
CA LYS A 53 56.71 16.64 22.16
C LYS A 53 57.32 16.73 23.54
N LEU A 54 58.26 15.83 23.87
CA LEU A 54 58.96 15.85 25.14
C LEU A 54 59.83 17.08 25.29
N GLY A 55 59.65 17.80 26.43
CA GLY A 55 60.41 19.03 26.74
C GLY A 55 59.81 20.29 26.15
N GLU A 56 58.76 20.22 25.33
CA GLU A 56 58.03 21.39 24.84
C GLU A 56 57.07 21.93 25.93
N LYS A 57 56.70 23.20 25.84
CA LYS A 57 55.64 23.77 26.70
C LYS A 57 54.28 23.50 26.10
N LEU A 58 53.25 23.39 26.92
CA LEU A 58 51.87 23.19 26.48
C LEU A 58 51.41 24.24 25.47
N GLU A 59 51.84 25.52 25.66
CA GLU A 59 51.50 26.61 24.74
C GLU A 59 52.08 26.40 23.34
N ASP A 60 53.31 25.82 23.24
CA ASP A 60 54.01 25.60 21.98
C ASP A 60 53.31 24.53 21.14
N VAL A 61 52.65 23.56 21.79
CA VAL A 61 51.85 22.52 21.12
C VAL A 61 50.35 22.92 20.93
N GLY A 62 50.00 24.20 21.24
CA GLY A 62 48.68 24.76 21.00
C GLY A 62 47.65 24.47 22.12
N ILE A 63 48.14 24.17 23.33
CA ILE A 63 47.32 23.90 24.52
C ILE A 63 47.45 25.05 25.52
N SER A 64 46.36 25.79 25.72
CA SER A 64 46.33 26.85 26.74
C SER A 64 45.94 26.32 28.13
N SER A 65 46.63 26.80 29.16
CA SER A 65 46.32 26.47 30.56
C SER A 65 44.92 26.91 31.00
N ASP A 66 44.30 27.87 30.33
CA ASP A 66 42.94 28.36 30.63
C ASP A 66 41.85 27.28 30.45
N HIS A 67 42.20 26.17 29.80
CA HIS A 67 41.29 25.05 29.51
C HIS A 67 41.36 23.95 30.58
N VAL A 68 42.17 24.10 31.61
CA VAL A 68 42.31 23.10 32.69
C VAL A 68 41.09 23.14 33.61
N SER A 69 40.34 22.06 33.64
CA SER A 69 39.22 21.92 34.58
C SER A 69 39.64 21.07 35.79
N ALA A 70 39.38 21.57 36.98
CA ALA A 70 39.65 20.82 38.22
C ALA A 70 38.88 19.49 38.32
N ASP A 71 37.72 19.40 37.65
CA ASP A 71 36.86 18.18 37.61
C ASP A 71 37.16 17.21 36.45
N GLY A 72 38.09 17.55 35.56
CA GLY A 72 38.55 16.68 34.48
C GLY A 72 37.50 16.27 33.43
N ALA A 73 36.31 16.89 33.44
CA ALA A 73 35.18 16.50 32.62
C ALA A 73 34.96 17.36 31.37
N THR A 74 35.69 18.47 31.22
CA THR A 74 35.47 19.42 30.13
C THR A 74 36.27 19.03 28.90
N VAL A 75 35.59 18.74 27.78
CA VAL A 75 36.22 18.50 26.49
C VAL A 75 36.29 19.82 25.74
N THR A 76 37.51 20.31 25.47
CA THR A 76 37.74 21.53 24.73
C THR A 76 38.26 21.24 23.32
N GLN A 77 37.86 22.05 22.35
CA GLN A 77 38.43 21.96 20.99
C GLN A 77 39.72 22.81 20.95
N ILE A 78 40.80 22.21 20.53
CA ILE A 78 42.10 22.84 20.35
C ILE A 78 42.61 22.60 18.94
N ARG A 79 43.63 23.35 18.57
CA ARG A 79 44.36 23.14 17.33
C ARG A 79 45.79 22.76 17.67
N MET A 80 46.14 21.49 17.43
CA MET A 80 47.47 20.93 17.67
C MET A 80 48.07 20.44 16.35
N ASP A 81 49.31 20.84 16.06
CA ASP A 81 50.02 20.51 14.81
C ASP A 81 49.20 20.82 13.53
N GLY A 82 48.43 21.91 13.58
CA GLY A 82 47.58 22.29 12.42
C GLY A 82 46.28 21.53 12.30
N LYS A 83 46.03 20.51 13.14
CA LYS A 83 44.84 19.68 13.16
C LYS A 83 43.87 20.10 14.28
N HIS A 84 42.58 19.94 14.01
CA HIS A 84 41.56 20.11 15.03
C HIS A 84 41.48 18.85 15.89
N CYS A 85 41.66 19.04 17.22
CA CYS A 85 41.65 17.97 18.20
C CYS A 85 40.69 18.31 19.33
N ARG A 86 40.07 17.27 19.90
CA ARG A 86 39.35 17.38 21.18
C ARG A 86 40.31 17.03 22.31
N CYS A 87 40.43 17.92 23.24
CA CYS A 87 41.34 17.81 24.37
C CYS A 87 40.56 17.68 25.68
N MET A 88 40.97 16.75 26.52
CA MET A 88 40.53 16.61 27.89
C MET A 88 41.74 16.77 28.77
N MET A 89 41.68 17.69 29.76
CA MET A 89 42.78 17.97 30.68
C MET A 89 42.31 17.74 32.10
N HIS A 90 43.18 17.13 32.91
CA HIS A 90 42.98 16.97 34.33
C HIS A 90 44.25 17.36 35.06
N GLN A 91 44.13 18.32 35.99
CA GLN A 91 45.24 18.76 36.81
C GLN A 91 45.15 18.12 38.20
N ASN A 92 46.27 17.65 38.68
CA ASN A 92 46.49 17.21 40.05
C ASN A 92 47.69 18.00 40.59
N ASP A 93 47.90 18.05 41.89
CA ASP A 93 48.83 18.92 42.63
C ASP A 93 50.20 19.19 41.93
N ASN A 94 50.74 18.21 41.18
CA ASN A 94 52.04 18.30 40.56
C ASN A 94 52.04 18.15 39.04
N TYR A 95 50.98 17.60 38.43
CA TYR A 95 50.96 17.24 37.01
C TYR A 95 49.64 17.57 36.33
N ILE A 96 49.72 17.88 35.05
CA ILE A 96 48.59 18.01 34.13
C ILE A 96 48.59 16.82 33.20
N VAL A 97 47.54 16.00 33.24
CA VAL A 97 47.32 14.88 32.29
C VAL A 97 46.42 15.36 31.18
N ILE A 98 46.87 15.18 29.95
CA ILE A 98 46.21 15.68 28.74
C ILE A 98 45.94 14.46 27.82
N VAL A 99 44.73 14.38 27.35
CA VAL A 99 44.33 13.39 26.34
C VAL A 99 43.73 14.11 25.17
N THR A 100 44.32 13.95 24.00
CA THR A 100 43.81 14.54 22.75
C THR A 100 43.36 13.49 21.77
N VAL A 101 42.32 13.80 21.01
CA VAL A 101 41.80 12.95 19.93
C VAL A 101 41.54 13.82 18.71
N GLU A 102 42.10 13.45 17.57
CA GLU A 102 41.89 14.17 16.30
C GLU A 102 40.45 14.11 15.84
N ASP A 103 39.84 15.23 15.45
CA ASP A 103 38.45 15.34 15.00
C ASP A 103 38.20 14.57 13.72
N SER A 104 39.21 14.38 12.86
CA SER A 104 39.11 13.59 11.63
C SER A 104 38.63 12.15 11.89
N PHE A 105 39.02 11.58 13.01
CA PHE A 105 38.61 10.24 13.41
C PHE A 105 37.11 10.16 13.73
N TYR A 106 36.56 11.18 14.38
CA TYR A 106 35.12 11.27 14.67
C TYR A 106 34.29 11.51 13.42
N GLN A 107 34.77 12.37 12.51
CA GLN A 107 34.07 12.66 11.27
C GLN A 107 34.00 11.45 10.33
N GLN A 108 35.09 10.69 10.21
CA GLN A 108 35.09 9.45 9.39
C GLN A 108 34.13 8.40 9.94
N GLY A 109 34.13 8.15 11.25
CA GLY A 109 33.20 7.21 11.88
C GLY A 109 31.74 7.62 11.73
N GLY A 110 31.45 8.91 11.91
CA GLY A 110 30.12 9.48 11.73
C GLY A 110 29.60 9.38 10.31
N MET A 111 30.45 9.66 9.32
CA MET A 111 30.09 9.55 7.89
C MET A 111 29.75 8.12 7.50
N ILE A 112 30.59 7.15 7.91
CA ILE A 112 30.33 5.72 7.63
C ILE A 112 28.99 5.28 8.23
N ALA A 113 28.68 5.69 9.48
CA ALA A 113 27.41 5.37 10.10
C ALA A 113 26.21 5.96 9.34
N ILE A 114 26.32 7.21 8.88
CA ILE A 114 25.29 7.86 8.05
C ILE A 114 25.08 7.11 6.74
N PHE A 115 26.17 6.70 6.05
CA PHE A 115 26.06 5.92 4.82
C PHE A 115 25.40 4.56 5.03
N ILE A 116 25.73 3.85 6.12
CA ILE A 116 25.11 2.56 6.45
C ILE A 116 23.61 2.73 6.71
N VAL A 117 23.22 3.72 7.52
CA VAL A 117 21.81 4.02 7.81
C VAL A 117 21.08 4.44 6.53
N GLY A 118 21.69 5.30 5.71
CA GLY A 118 21.13 5.70 4.42
C GLY A 118 20.88 4.52 3.49
N ALA A 119 21.88 3.65 3.33
CA ALA A 119 21.75 2.45 2.52
C ALA A 119 20.65 1.50 3.03
N TYR A 120 20.56 1.32 4.34
CA TYR A 120 19.48 0.53 4.95
C TYR A 120 18.09 1.11 4.67
N LEU A 121 17.92 2.44 4.80
CA LEU A 121 16.65 3.11 4.53
C LEU A 121 16.24 2.98 3.05
N VAL A 122 17.20 3.08 2.13
CA VAL A 122 16.95 2.88 0.70
C VAL A 122 16.51 1.45 0.42
N LEU A 123 17.22 0.46 0.97
CA LEU A 123 16.85 -0.95 0.82
C LEU A 123 15.47 -1.24 1.41
N ALA A 124 15.17 -0.73 2.60
CA ALA A 124 13.87 -0.88 3.23
C ALA A 124 12.75 -0.25 2.38
N SER A 125 12.98 0.96 1.85
CA SER A 125 12.05 1.63 0.93
C SER A 125 11.81 0.81 -0.34
N CYS A 126 12.87 0.28 -0.97
CA CYS A 126 12.75 -0.59 -2.13
C CYS A 126 11.97 -1.87 -1.83
N CYS A 127 12.21 -2.50 -0.68
CA CYS A 127 11.46 -3.69 -0.26
C CYS A 127 9.97 -3.38 -0.05
N ILE A 128 9.66 -2.26 0.61
CA ILE A 128 8.27 -1.84 0.86
C ILE A 128 7.55 -1.57 -0.47
N THR A 129 8.17 -0.82 -1.39
CA THR A 129 7.60 -0.51 -2.71
C THR A 129 7.40 -1.76 -3.55
N TYR A 130 8.34 -2.70 -3.53
CA TYR A 130 8.22 -4.00 -4.19
C TYR A 130 7.06 -4.82 -3.63
N MET A 131 6.98 -4.95 -2.30
CA MET A 131 5.88 -5.66 -1.63
C MET A 131 4.52 -5.05 -1.94
N PHE A 132 4.43 -3.71 -1.88
CA PHE A 132 3.20 -3.00 -2.22
C PHE A 132 2.78 -3.25 -3.67
N SER A 133 3.72 -3.12 -4.61
CA SER A 133 3.47 -3.38 -6.04
C SER A 133 3.00 -4.81 -6.30
N LYS A 134 3.60 -5.79 -5.61
CA LYS A 134 3.21 -7.19 -5.71
C LYS A 134 1.78 -7.41 -5.20
N VAL A 135 1.43 -6.88 -4.02
CA VAL A 135 0.08 -7.00 -3.44
C VAL A 135 -0.96 -6.33 -4.34
N MET A 136 -0.65 -5.14 -4.89
CA MET A 136 -1.55 -4.44 -5.81
C MET A 136 -1.78 -5.24 -7.09
N LYS A 137 -0.73 -5.83 -7.65
CA LYS A 137 -0.85 -6.67 -8.85
C LYS A 137 -1.72 -7.90 -8.59
N GLU A 138 -1.50 -8.60 -7.48
CA GLU A 138 -2.32 -9.75 -7.09
C GLU A 138 -3.80 -9.38 -6.88
N ARG A 139 -4.08 -8.21 -6.29
CA ARG A 139 -5.45 -7.70 -6.14
C ARG A 139 -6.12 -7.43 -7.49
N LEU A 140 -5.43 -6.73 -8.39
CA LEU A 140 -5.93 -6.43 -9.73
C LEU A 140 -6.20 -7.69 -10.55
N GLU A 141 -5.31 -8.68 -10.48
CA GLU A 141 -5.50 -9.98 -11.14
C GLU A 141 -6.72 -10.72 -10.56
N LYS A 142 -6.88 -10.70 -9.25
CA LYS A 142 -8.04 -11.30 -8.57
C LYS A 142 -9.35 -10.61 -8.94
N GLU A 143 -9.38 -9.28 -8.95
CA GLU A 143 -10.56 -8.51 -9.37
C GLU A 143 -10.92 -8.78 -10.83
N LYS A 144 -9.91 -8.83 -11.70
CA LYS A 144 -10.10 -9.18 -13.11
C LYS A 144 -10.66 -10.60 -13.27
N LEU A 145 -10.12 -11.56 -12.52
CA LEU A 145 -10.64 -12.95 -12.54
C LEU A 145 -12.09 -13.02 -12.05
N ILE A 146 -12.43 -12.29 -10.97
CA ILE A 146 -13.81 -12.22 -10.46
C ILE A 146 -14.72 -11.57 -11.50
N TYR A 147 -14.28 -10.47 -12.11
CA TYR A 147 -15.04 -9.77 -13.14
C TYR A 147 -15.30 -10.69 -14.34
N THR A 148 -14.27 -11.31 -14.91
CA THR A 148 -14.43 -12.22 -16.07
C THR A 148 -15.23 -13.48 -15.73
N SER A 149 -15.14 -13.96 -14.50
CA SER A 149 -15.92 -15.11 -14.03
C SER A 149 -17.40 -14.81 -13.83
N ASN A 150 -17.77 -13.55 -13.58
CA ASN A 150 -19.13 -13.15 -13.20
C ASN A 150 -19.85 -12.31 -14.26
N THR A 151 -19.20 -11.88 -15.33
CA THR A 151 -19.79 -11.06 -16.39
C THR A 151 -19.95 -11.82 -17.70
N ASP A 152 -20.96 -11.47 -18.46
CA ASP A 152 -21.16 -11.91 -19.84
C ASP A 152 -20.33 -11.03 -20.78
N GLU A 153 -19.53 -11.64 -21.65
CA GLU A 153 -18.57 -10.92 -22.51
C GLU A 153 -19.27 -10.02 -23.54
N LEU A 154 -20.44 -10.44 -24.06
CA LEU A 154 -21.17 -9.70 -25.08
C LEU A 154 -21.89 -8.49 -24.49
N THR A 155 -22.65 -8.69 -23.40
CA THR A 155 -23.57 -7.69 -22.86
C THR A 155 -23.02 -6.88 -21.70
N ARG A 156 -21.95 -7.35 -21.05
CA ARG A 156 -21.42 -6.78 -19.80
C ARG A 156 -22.38 -6.88 -18.61
N CYS A 157 -23.52 -7.51 -18.76
CA CYS A 157 -24.36 -7.90 -17.63
C CYS A 157 -23.67 -8.97 -16.79
N LEU A 158 -24.17 -9.23 -15.60
CA LEU A 158 -23.74 -10.38 -14.82
C LEU A 158 -24.16 -11.66 -15.55
N ASN A 159 -23.32 -12.69 -15.48
CA ASN A 159 -23.57 -13.96 -16.16
C ASN A 159 -24.38 -14.94 -15.30
N ARG A 160 -24.68 -16.10 -15.87
CA ARG A 160 -25.41 -17.18 -15.19
C ARG A 160 -24.75 -17.61 -13.88
N HIS A 161 -23.42 -17.64 -13.83
CA HIS A 161 -22.70 -18.03 -12.61
C HIS A 161 -22.94 -17.03 -11.46
N ALA A 162 -22.88 -15.75 -11.77
CA ALA A 162 -23.20 -14.68 -10.80
C ALA A 162 -24.66 -14.77 -10.34
N TYR A 163 -25.59 -14.99 -11.29
CA TYR A 163 -27.01 -15.20 -11.00
C TYR A 163 -27.24 -16.34 -9.99
N GLU A 164 -26.70 -17.53 -10.27
CA GLU A 164 -26.86 -18.70 -9.40
C GLU A 164 -26.28 -18.48 -8.00
N ASN A 165 -25.19 -17.74 -7.89
CA ASN A 165 -24.57 -17.39 -6.62
C ASN A 165 -25.38 -16.35 -5.83
N ASP A 166 -25.95 -15.35 -6.49
CA ASP A 166 -26.73 -14.31 -5.84
C ASP A 166 -28.12 -14.83 -5.42
N MET A 167 -28.76 -15.65 -6.25
CA MET A 167 -30.03 -16.32 -5.90
C MET A 167 -29.96 -17.14 -4.61
N LYS A 168 -28.82 -17.78 -4.32
CA LYS A 168 -28.62 -18.55 -3.09
C LYS A 168 -28.51 -17.67 -1.84
N LYS A 169 -28.18 -16.38 -2.01
CA LYS A 169 -27.98 -15.43 -0.91
C LYS A 169 -29.22 -14.59 -0.60
N LEU A 170 -30.23 -14.62 -1.48
CA LEU A 170 -31.46 -13.86 -1.30
C LEU A 170 -32.20 -14.31 -0.06
N ASN A 171 -32.56 -13.33 0.78
CA ASN A 171 -33.33 -13.56 1.99
C ASN A 171 -34.83 -13.39 1.70
N LEU A 172 -35.62 -14.42 1.92
CA LEU A 172 -37.08 -14.38 1.71
C LEU A 172 -37.83 -13.48 2.74
N SER A 173 -37.16 -13.10 3.82
CA SER A 173 -37.71 -12.17 4.80
C SER A 173 -37.55 -10.70 4.42
N GLU A 174 -36.78 -10.43 3.38
CA GLU A 174 -36.53 -9.09 2.82
C GLU A 174 -37.41 -8.89 1.58
N GLU A 175 -37.81 -7.65 1.32
CA GLU A 175 -38.52 -7.33 0.09
C GLU A 175 -37.59 -7.13 -1.05
N TRP A 176 -37.81 -7.86 -2.13
CA TRP A 176 -37.12 -7.75 -3.40
C TRP A 176 -38.02 -8.20 -4.56
N VAL A 177 -37.66 -7.81 -5.76
CA VAL A 177 -38.43 -8.15 -6.96
C VAL A 177 -37.57 -8.93 -7.93
N TYR A 178 -38.12 -9.99 -8.47
CA TYR A 178 -37.52 -10.73 -9.55
C TYR A 178 -38.26 -10.43 -10.86
N ILE A 179 -37.51 -10.10 -11.92
CA ILE A 179 -38.02 -9.90 -13.27
C ILE A 179 -37.35 -10.92 -14.18
N SER A 180 -38.15 -11.74 -14.87
CA SER A 180 -37.71 -12.60 -15.97
C SER A 180 -37.96 -11.87 -17.28
N VAL A 181 -36.96 -11.82 -18.17
CA VAL A 181 -37.02 -11.11 -19.46
C VAL A 181 -36.52 -12.02 -20.56
N ASP A 182 -37.20 -12.01 -21.69
CA ASP A 182 -36.86 -12.77 -22.91
C ASP A 182 -36.97 -11.87 -24.14
N LEU A 183 -35.96 -11.90 -25.00
CA LEU A 183 -35.89 -11.09 -26.22
C LEU A 183 -36.68 -11.76 -27.34
N ASN A 184 -37.68 -11.09 -27.87
CA ASN A 184 -38.52 -11.65 -28.92
C ASN A 184 -37.83 -11.59 -30.31
N GLY A 185 -38.03 -12.64 -31.09
CA GLY A 185 -37.64 -12.64 -32.50
C GLY A 185 -36.14 -12.71 -32.79
N LEU A 186 -35.28 -13.03 -31.80
CA LEU A 186 -33.83 -13.12 -31.96
C LEU A 186 -33.44 -14.08 -33.11
N LYS A 187 -34.07 -15.25 -33.17
CA LYS A 187 -33.82 -16.22 -34.25
C LYS A 187 -34.14 -15.63 -35.62
N ARG A 188 -35.26 -14.93 -35.76
CA ARG A 188 -35.65 -14.29 -37.02
C ARG A 188 -34.64 -13.22 -37.46
N ALA A 189 -34.15 -12.44 -36.52
CA ALA A 189 -33.11 -11.45 -36.79
C ALA A 189 -31.81 -12.11 -37.27
N ASN A 190 -31.37 -13.17 -36.60
CA ASN A 190 -30.20 -13.94 -37.01
C ASN A 190 -30.38 -14.56 -38.42
N ASP A 191 -31.52 -15.16 -38.67
CA ASP A 191 -31.79 -15.84 -39.95
C ASP A 191 -31.93 -14.83 -41.12
N SER A 192 -32.43 -13.61 -40.85
CA SER A 192 -32.66 -12.58 -41.87
C SER A 192 -31.45 -11.67 -42.12
N TYR A 193 -30.69 -11.34 -41.08
CA TYR A 193 -29.63 -10.31 -41.13
C TYR A 193 -28.26 -10.79 -40.59
N GLY A 194 -28.18 -12.07 -40.18
CA GLY A 194 -26.97 -12.69 -39.65
C GLY A 194 -26.78 -12.47 -38.15
N HIS A 195 -25.81 -13.17 -37.57
CA HIS A 195 -25.52 -13.16 -36.11
C HIS A 195 -25.20 -11.78 -35.54
N MET A 196 -24.63 -10.87 -36.34
CA MET A 196 -24.37 -9.50 -35.91
C MET A 196 -25.64 -8.71 -35.57
N ALA A 197 -26.76 -9.00 -36.26
CA ALA A 197 -28.06 -8.40 -35.95
C ALA A 197 -28.64 -8.95 -34.63
N GLY A 198 -28.44 -10.24 -34.35
CA GLY A 198 -28.82 -10.84 -33.09
C GLY A 198 -27.98 -10.29 -31.92
N ASP A 199 -26.68 -10.17 -32.13
CA ASP A 199 -25.78 -9.57 -31.13
C ASP A 199 -26.15 -8.10 -30.81
N GLU A 200 -26.51 -7.31 -31.84
CA GLU A 200 -27.04 -5.95 -31.67
C GLU A 200 -28.29 -5.94 -30.80
N LEU A 201 -29.27 -6.82 -31.07
CA LEU A 201 -30.51 -6.92 -30.28
C LEU A 201 -30.24 -7.33 -28.82
N ILE A 202 -29.35 -8.31 -28.59
CA ILE A 202 -28.98 -8.77 -27.27
C ILE A 202 -28.28 -7.66 -26.48
N CYS A 203 -27.35 -6.93 -27.10
CA CYS A 203 -26.68 -5.80 -26.48
C CYS A 203 -27.66 -4.67 -26.14
N ALA A 204 -28.55 -4.35 -27.08
CA ALA A 204 -29.57 -3.31 -26.90
C ALA A 204 -30.51 -3.62 -25.73
N ALA A 205 -31.02 -4.86 -25.65
CA ALA A 205 -31.86 -5.30 -24.54
C ALA A 205 -31.13 -5.19 -23.19
N ALA A 206 -29.86 -5.60 -23.16
CA ALA A 206 -29.02 -5.48 -21.99
C ALA A 206 -28.78 -4.02 -21.57
N ASP A 207 -28.53 -3.13 -22.53
CA ASP A 207 -28.32 -1.69 -22.28
C ASP A 207 -29.60 -1.06 -21.73
N CYS A 208 -30.77 -1.31 -22.34
CA CYS A 208 -32.06 -0.82 -21.83
C CYS A 208 -32.34 -1.31 -20.40
N MET A 209 -32.05 -2.56 -20.09
CA MET A 209 -32.19 -3.10 -18.72
C MET A 209 -31.21 -2.45 -17.75
N ARG A 210 -29.98 -2.27 -18.12
CA ARG A 210 -29.00 -1.60 -17.25
C ARG A 210 -29.40 -0.16 -16.98
N ASP A 211 -29.75 0.59 -18.01
CA ASP A 211 -30.16 2.00 -17.86
C ASP A 211 -31.39 2.16 -16.98
N SER A 212 -32.30 1.19 -16.97
CA SER A 212 -33.51 1.24 -16.16
C SER A 212 -33.34 0.72 -14.73
N PHE A 213 -32.47 -0.29 -14.50
CA PHE A 213 -32.47 -1.04 -13.25
C PHE A 213 -31.16 -1.05 -12.49
N HIS A 214 -30.02 -0.60 -13.05
CA HIS A 214 -28.71 -0.80 -12.41
C HIS A 214 -28.55 -0.09 -11.05
N GLU A 215 -29.25 1.02 -10.83
CA GLU A 215 -29.23 1.75 -9.54
C GLU A 215 -30.04 1.05 -8.45
N TYR A 216 -30.96 0.16 -8.82
CA TYR A 216 -31.93 -0.47 -7.91
C TYR A 216 -31.68 -1.96 -7.72
N GLY A 217 -30.84 -2.55 -8.58
CA GLY A 217 -30.62 -3.98 -8.57
C GLY A 217 -29.57 -4.44 -9.55
N LYS A 218 -29.63 -5.71 -9.88
CA LYS A 218 -28.64 -6.36 -10.76
C LYS A 218 -29.30 -6.97 -11.97
N VAL A 219 -28.66 -6.84 -13.12
CA VAL A 219 -29.07 -7.40 -14.40
C VAL A 219 -28.18 -8.57 -14.75
N TYR A 220 -28.77 -9.71 -15.11
CA TYR A 220 -28.09 -10.95 -15.44
C TYR A 220 -28.50 -11.43 -16.82
N ARG A 221 -27.55 -11.93 -17.60
CA ARG A 221 -27.82 -12.76 -18.80
C ARG A 221 -27.69 -14.22 -18.44
N ILE A 222 -28.79 -14.97 -18.52
CA ILE A 222 -28.87 -16.37 -18.06
C ILE A 222 -28.65 -17.32 -19.25
N GLY A 223 -29.15 -16.95 -20.43
CA GLY A 223 -29.12 -17.74 -21.65
C GLY A 223 -28.86 -16.90 -22.90
N GLY A 224 -29.16 -17.42 -24.08
CA GLY A 224 -28.96 -16.68 -25.34
C GLY A 224 -29.73 -15.38 -25.40
N ASP A 225 -31.04 -15.46 -25.24
CA ASP A 225 -32.04 -14.37 -25.25
C ASP A 225 -32.71 -14.14 -23.88
N GLU A 226 -32.30 -14.89 -22.85
CA GLU A 226 -32.89 -14.86 -21.52
C GLU A 226 -32.09 -14.00 -20.54
N PHE A 227 -32.78 -13.09 -19.86
CA PHE A 227 -32.22 -12.22 -18.84
C PHE A 227 -33.04 -12.33 -17.55
N ALA A 228 -32.40 -11.98 -16.43
CA ALA A 228 -33.06 -11.78 -15.17
C ALA A 228 -32.65 -10.44 -14.56
N VAL A 229 -33.57 -9.81 -13.84
CA VAL A 229 -33.27 -8.63 -13.01
C VAL A 229 -33.70 -8.93 -11.59
N ILE A 230 -32.86 -8.61 -10.62
CA ILE A 230 -33.16 -8.71 -9.19
C ILE A 230 -33.05 -7.32 -8.59
N ILE A 231 -34.16 -6.74 -8.23
CA ILE A 231 -34.27 -5.41 -7.62
C ILE A 231 -34.32 -5.59 -6.09
N THR A 232 -33.39 -4.97 -5.38
CA THR A 232 -33.27 -5.04 -3.91
C THR A 232 -33.45 -3.70 -3.24
N GLU A 233 -33.46 -2.61 -4.01
CA GLU A 233 -33.60 -1.25 -3.52
C GLU A 233 -34.83 -0.59 -4.15
N ASN A 234 -35.53 0.25 -3.38
CA ASN A 234 -36.70 1.01 -3.83
C ASN A 234 -37.76 0.14 -4.57
N THR A 235 -38.03 -1.04 -4.09
CA THR A 235 -38.95 -2.02 -4.68
C THR A 235 -40.35 -1.45 -4.92
N SER A 236 -40.79 -0.45 -4.14
CA SER A 236 -42.06 0.26 -4.31
C SER A 236 -42.18 1.02 -5.63
N GLN A 237 -41.07 1.31 -6.31
CA GLN A 237 -41.03 2.05 -7.60
C GLN A 237 -40.94 1.10 -8.81
N VAL A 238 -41.07 -0.19 -8.61
CA VAL A 238 -40.87 -1.20 -9.67
C VAL A 238 -41.75 -0.96 -10.89
N GLU A 239 -42.99 -0.53 -10.72
CA GLU A 239 -43.90 -0.23 -11.84
C GLU A 239 -43.39 0.96 -12.68
N GLU A 240 -42.87 1.99 -12.02
CA GLU A 240 -42.27 3.14 -12.70
C GLU A 240 -40.98 2.76 -13.44
N LEU A 241 -40.15 1.93 -12.83
CA LEU A 241 -38.94 1.40 -13.47
C LEU A 241 -39.26 0.55 -14.71
N ILE A 242 -40.31 -0.27 -14.65
CA ILE A 242 -40.78 -1.05 -15.78
C ILE A 242 -41.32 -0.13 -16.89
N HIS A 243 -42.06 0.92 -16.58
CA HIS A 243 -42.50 1.91 -17.57
C HIS A 243 -41.32 2.62 -18.24
N GLY A 244 -40.27 2.93 -17.46
CA GLY A 244 -39.02 3.47 -18.01
C GLY A 244 -38.34 2.49 -18.96
N PHE A 245 -38.26 1.21 -18.56
CA PHE A 245 -37.72 0.15 -19.40
C PHE A 245 -38.52 -0.04 -20.69
N ASP A 246 -39.86 -0.09 -20.65
CA ASP A 246 -40.71 -0.17 -21.83
C ASP A 246 -40.49 1.00 -22.79
N SER A 247 -40.32 2.20 -22.23
CA SER A 247 -40.01 3.41 -23.02
C SER A 247 -38.65 3.32 -23.69
N ASN A 248 -37.63 2.82 -23.00
CA ASN A 248 -36.28 2.63 -23.55
C ASN A 248 -36.31 1.59 -24.68
N VAL A 249 -37.01 0.46 -24.50
CA VAL A 249 -37.18 -0.56 -25.53
C VAL A 249 -37.94 -0.01 -26.74
N ALA A 250 -39.03 0.73 -26.54
CA ALA A 250 -39.88 1.25 -27.62
C ALA A 250 -39.16 2.34 -28.46
N ASN A 251 -38.27 3.12 -27.84
CA ASN A 251 -37.51 4.19 -28.50
C ASN A 251 -36.18 3.73 -29.08
N TRP A 252 -35.84 2.44 -28.92
CA TRP A 252 -34.59 1.93 -29.46
C TRP A 252 -34.68 1.69 -30.97
N HIS A 253 -33.64 2.12 -31.71
CA HIS A 253 -33.44 1.91 -33.13
C HIS A 253 -32.03 1.37 -33.40
N GLY A 254 -31.93 0.22 -34.07
CA GLY A 254 -30.64 -0.40 -34.38
C GLY A 254 -30.19 -0.14 -35.82
N LYS A 255 -28.98 -0.63 -36.10
CA LYS A 255 -28.38 -0.55 -37.44
C LYS A 255 -28.86 -1.64 -38.37
N PHE A 256 -29.05 -2.85 -37.85
CA PHE A 256 -29.49 -4.04 -38.62
C PHE A 256 -30.97 -4.29 -38.44
N VAL A 257 -31.51 -4.01 -37.27
CA VAL A 257 -32.92 -4.18 -36.92
C VAL A 257 -33.48 -2.88 -36.41
N ASP A 258 -34.54 -2.37 -37.00
CA ASP A 258 -35.10 -1.06 -36.70
C ASP A 258 -35.75 -0.98 -35.29
N SER A 259 -36.27 -2.09 -34.79
CA SER A 259 -36.95 -2.12 -33.50
C SER A 259 -36.73 -3.45 -32.79
N MET A 260 -36.79 -3.45 -31.46
CA MET A 260 -36.79 -4.66 -30.67
C MET A 260 -38.06 -4.75 -29.80
N THR A 261 -38.36 -5.96 -29.39
CA THR A 261 -39.44 -6.24 -28.44
C THR A 261 -38.97 -7.27 -27.42
N VAL A 262 -39.42 -7.13 -26.19
CA VAL A 262 -39.11 -8.05 -25.10
C VAL A 262 -40.41 -8.56 -24.47
N SER A 263 -40.37 -9.75 -23.93
CA SER A 263 -41.43 -10.29 -23.06
C SER A 263 -40.89 -10.40 -21.65
N TYR A 264 -41.63 -9.98 -20.69
CA TYR A 264 -41.21 -10.05 -19.30
C TYR A 264 -42.35 -10.37 -18.34
N GLY A 265 -41.96 -10.83 -17.14
CA GLY A 265 -42.85 -11.06 -16.02
C GLY A 265 -42.11 -10.80 -14.73
N TRP A 266 -42.72 -10.20 -13.76
CA TRP A 266 -42.12 -9.86 -12.49
C TRP A 266 -42.98 -10.30 -11.30
N VAL A 267 -42.30 -10.56 -10.16
CA VAL A 267 -42.91 -11.08 -8.91
C VAL A 267 -42.19 -10.47 -7.71
N PHE A 268 -42.95 -10.00 -6.73
CA PHE A 268 -42.40 -9.61 -5.43
C PHE A 268 -42.14 -10.82 -4.53
N SER A 269 -41.05 -10.78 -3.77
CA SER A 269 -40.77 -11.77 -2.72
C SER A 269 -41.88 -11.83 -1.65
N THR A 270 -42.63 -10.74 -1.50
CA THR A 270 -43.69 -10.56 -0.47
C THR A 270 -45.09 -10.92 -0.98
N GLU A 271 -45.29 -11.28 -2.26
CA GLU A 271 -46.64 -11.57 -2.78
C GLU A 271 -47.34 -12.73 -2.08
N ARG A 272 -46.59 -13.70 -1.59
CA ARG A 272 -47.08 -14.85 -0.82
C ARG A 272 -45.95 -15.49 -0.01
N ASN A 273 -46.25 -16.48 0.79
CA ASN A 273 -45.20 -17.27 1.44
C ASN A 273 -44.56 -18.22 0.40
N TRP A 274 -43.30 -17.91 0.05
CA TRP A 274 -42.51 -18.71 -0.88
C TRP A 274 -41.60 -19.68 -0.12
N GLY A 275 -41.42 -20.88 -0.63
CA GLY A 275 -40.50 -21.86 -0.07
C GLY A 275 -39.03 -21.60 -0.44
N SER A 276 -38.79 -20.86 -1.53
CA SER A 276 -37.45 -20.54 -2.03
C SER A 276 -37.48 -19.40 -3.04
N ALA A 277 -36.34 -18.72 -3.22
CA ALA A 277 -36.15 -17.73 -4.30
C ALA A 277 -36.36 -18.35 -5.70
N TYR A 278 -36.11 -19.64 -5.85
CA TYR A 278 -36.35 -20.37 -7.09
C TYR A 278 -37.85 -20.51 -7.44
N GLU A 279 -38.74 -20.59 -6.43
CA GLU A 279 -40.20 -20.56 -6.70
C GLU A 279 -40.65 -19.19 -7.20
N ILE A 280 -40.03 -18.12 -6.73
CA ILE A 280 -40.30 -16.75 -7.19
C ILE A 280 -39.85 -16.61 -8.66
N SER A 281 -38.64 -17.07 -9.01
CA SER A 281 -38.18 -17.03 -10.41
C SER A 281 -39.10 -17.81 -11.34
N LYS A 282 -39.55 -19.02 -10.95
CA LYS A 282 -40.52 -19.79 -11.72
C LYS A 282 -41.85 -19.06 -11.93
N ALA A 283 -42.30 -18.34 -10.92
CA ALA A 283 -43.58 -17.59 -11.04
C ALA A 283 -43.41 -16.39 -12.00
N ALA A 284 -42.25 -15.72 -11.95
CA ALA A 284 -41.93 -14.65 -12.91
C ALA A 284 -41.77 -15.19 -14.33
N ASP A 285 -41.12 -16.35 -14.53
CA ASP A 285 -40.99 -17.03 -15.82
C ASP A 285 -42.38 -17.38 -16.40
N ALA A 286 -43.32 -17.86 -15.55
CA ALA A 286 -44.67 -18.14 -16.00
C ALA A 286 -45.39 -16.87 -16.49
N ARG A 287 -45.19 -15.72 -15.84
CA ARG A 287 -45.74 -14.44 -16.30
C ARG A 287 -45.09 -13.96 -17.60
N MET A 288 -43.78 -14.07 -17.67
CA MET A 288 -43.01 -13.74 -18.88
C MET A 288 -43.49 -14.58 -20.08
N TYR A 289 -43.71 -15.89 -19.86
CA TYR A 289 -44.21 -16.77 -20.89
C TYR A 289 -45.63 -16.38 -21.36
N GLN A 290 -46.54 -15.95 -20.46
CA GLN A 290 -47.86 -15.42 -20.85
C GLN A 290 -47.72 -14.14 -21.68
N SER A 291 -46.78 -13.26 -21.32
CA SER A 291 -46.45 -12.05 -22.09
C SER A 291 -45.96 -12.42 -23.51
N LYS A 292 -45.05 -13.42 -23.63
CA LYS A 292 -44.53 -13.95 -24.88
C LYS A 292 -45.63 -14.56 -25.76
N GLU A 293 -46.57 -15.32 -25.16
CA GLU A 293 -47.72 -15.87 -25.90
C GLU A 293 -48.62 -14.76 -26.48
N ARG A 294 -48.86 -13.69 -25.72
CA ARG A 294 -49.65 -12.55 -26.17
C ARG A 294 -48.98 -11.87 -27.37
N TYR A 295 -47.67 -11.62 -27.29
CA TYR A 295 -46.87 -11.03 -28.35
C TYR A 295 -46.99 -11.84 -29.67
N TYR A 296 -46.84 -13.15 -29.61
CA TYR A 296 -46.94 -13.99 -30.83
C TYR A 296 -48.36 -14.06 -31.42
N LYS A 297 -49.40 -14.00 -30.58
CA LYS A 297 -50.79 -13.93 -31.04
C LYS A 297 -51.11 -12.62 -31.74
N GLU A 298 -50.63 -11.52 -31.22
CA GLU A 298 -50.89 -10.18 -31.73
C GLU A 298 -50.05 -9.85 -32.97
N SER A 299 -48.77 -10.23 -32.97
CA SER A 299 -47.85 -9.98 -34.09
C SER A 299 -48.04 -10.91 -35.27
N GLY A 300 -48.77 -12.03 -35.15
CA GLY A 300 -48.88 -13.06 -36.17
C GLY A 300 -47.56 -13.76 -36.53
N ALA A 301 -46.50 -13.52 -35.73
CA ALA A 301 -45.18 -14.08 -35.95
C ALA A 301 -45.14 -15.57 -35.56
N ASP A 302 -44.44 -16.39 -36.35
CA ASP A 302 -44.28 -17.82 -36.03
C ASP A 302 -43.28 -17.96 -34.84
N ARG A 303 -43.62 -18.87 -33.95
CA ARG A 303 -42.83 -19.20 -32.71
C ARG A 303 -41.53 -19.95 -33.01
N ARG A 304 -41.31 -20.37 -34.27
CA ARG A 304 -40.17 -21.24 -34.65
C ARG A 304 -38.90 -20.49 -34.96
#